data_d7eb33b4c32ff61903fb1f86bfa3fcc6
#
_entry.id   d7eb33b4c32ff61903fb1f86bfa3fcc6
#
_cell.length_a   1.000
_cell.length_b   1.000
_cell.length_c   1.000
_cell.angle_alpha   90.00
_cell.angle_beta   90.00
_cell.angle_gamma   90.00
#
_symmetry.space_group_name_H-M   'P 1'
#
loop_
_entity.id
_entity.type
_entity.pdbx_description
1 polymer ?
#
loop_
_entity_poly.entity_id
_entity_poly.type
_entity_poly.pdbx_seq_one_letter_code
_entity_poly.pdbx_strand_id
1 'polypeptide(L)'
;MSKLKLTLTAAVAAGALTVAAGCGSGGGESEESAKWRTATSVEDGGGMDALVSAAQAEGTLNVMGLYPDWANYGGLLDAFSEKYGIEINNDTSSGSSQDQINAVKNRQGQDSSLDYLDTGESFAVASTDEELLATYTPQTAGDLPEDMKSADGTWYNHLGGTVGIGCDDKAIDECPTSFADLLDPKYKGKVALPGDPTTGESGFMIVYAAALANGGSLDDIQPGIDYFAKLSDSGNLIPSEAVAGTVETGETPIVLNWDYLLLQWADNIKDKGVDFTTTIPSDGTVSSYYAASVNADAPHPAVARLWQEFVFSDEGQNLLLKGYVKPGRLEAMIDADTVNKDALGKLPEAATSEPAPQPNQKQRESQQKVLADNWAKAVG
;
A
#
# COMPACT_ATOMS: atom_id res chain seq x y z
N MET A 1 35.90 -12.61 84.39
CA MET A 1 35.71 -11.36 85.08
C MET A 1 35.49 -10.31 83.95
N SER A 2 34.49 -9.62 83.75
CA SER A 2 33.58 -8.82 84.49
C SER A 2 32.31 -8.64 83.59
N LYS A 3 31.18 -8.73 84.24
CA LYS A 3 29.84 -8.45 83.70
C LYS A 3 29.65 -6.95 83.50
N LEU A 4 28.97 -6.51 82.50
CA LEU A 4 28.16 -5.31 82.63
C LEU A 4 26.87 -5.43 81.80
N LYS A 5 25.82 -4.98 82.45
CA LYS A 5 24.42 -5.16 82.19
C LYS A 5 23.88 -4.14 81.11
N LEU A 6 23.01 -4.64 80.30
CA LEU A 6 21.69 -4.22 79.92
C LEU A 6 21.24 -2.77 80.22
N THR A 7 20.76 -2.07 79.21
CA THR A 7 19.53 -1.24 79.31
C THR A 7 18.80 -1.22 77.98
N LEU A 8 17.55 -1.63 78.05
CA LEU A 8 16.54 -1.58 76.96
C LEU A 8 15.99 -0.14 76.81
N THR A 9 15.94 0.37 75.63
CA THR A 9 15.05 1.51 75.32
C THR A 9 14.27 1.21 74.04
N ALA A 10 12.97 1.08 74.22
CA ALA A 10 12.03 0.91 73.09
C ALA A 10 11.81 2.25 72.40
N ALA A 11 12.00 2.31 71.13
CA ALA A 11 11.52 3.38 70.26
C ALA A 11 10.55 2.81 69.20
N VAL A 12 9.32 3.22 69.31
CA VAL A 12 8.27 2.99 68.33
C VAL A 12 8.59 3.84 67.12
N ALA A 13 8.82 3.21 65.94
CA ALA A 13 8.91 3.90 64.69
C ALA A 13 7.78 3.41 63.77
N ALA A 14 6.98 4.38 63.31
CA ALA A 14 5.84 4.25 62.43
C ALA A 14 6.24 3.57 61.10
N GLY A 15 5.47 2.59 60.69
CA GLY A 15 5.64 1.93 59.39
C GLY A 15 5.22 2.83 58.25
N ALA A 16 6.17 3.15 57.36
CA ALA A 16 5.86 3.58 55.98
C ALA A 16 5.72 2.34 55.13
N LEU A 17 4.51 2.04 54.70
CA LEU A 17 4.28 1.10 53.61
C LEU A 17 4.84 1.69 52.33
N THR A 18 6.00 1.28 51.90
CA THR A 18 6.44 1.42 50.52
C THR A 18 5.74 0.33 49.72
N VAL A 19 4.76 0.73 48.93
CA VAL A 19 4.24 -0.11 47.85
C VAL A 19 5.37 -0.25 46.84
N ALA A 20 6.06 -1.36 46.86
CA ALA A 20 6.95 -1.75 45.77
C ALA A 20 6.07 -2.09 44.59
N ALA A 21 6.00 -1.18 43.61
CA ALA A 21 5.53 -1.49 42.28
C ALA A 21 6.45 -2.58 41.72
N GLY A 22 6.00 -3.81 41.77
CA GLY A 22 6.66 -4.94 41.10
C GLY A 22 6.57 -4.72 39.59
N CYS A 23 7.69 -4.38 38.95
CA CYS A 23 7.87 -4.61 37.54
C CYS A 23 7.84 -6.12 37.31
N GLY A 24 6.67 -6.64 37.05
CA GLY A 24 6.50 -7.97 36.47
C GLY A 24 6.76 -7.88 34.99
N SER A 25 7.91 -8.27 34.50
CA SER A 25 8.16 -8.60 33.11
C SER A 25 7.45 -9.91 32.77
N GLY A 26 6.15 -9.85 32.59
CA GLY A 26 5.34 -10.87 31.93
C GLY A 26 4.69 -10.15 30.76
N GLY A 27 5.02 -10.56 29.52
CA GLY A 27 4.46 -10.00 28.29
C GLY A 27 2.95 -10.29 28.19
N GLY A 28 2.16 -9.48 28.86
CA GLY A 28 0.72 -9.39 28.70
C GLY A 28 0.42 -8.07 28.02
N GLU A 29 -0.44 -8.11 27.02
CA GLU A 29 -1.01 -6.93 26.38
C GLU A 29 -1.54 -5.95 27.45
N SER A 30 -1.29 -4.66 27.29
CA SER A 30 -1.83 -3.66 28.22
C SER A 30 -3.35 -3.56 28.10
N GLU A 31 -4.05 -3.14 29.17
CA GLU A 31 -5.51 -2.93 29.11
C GLU A 31 -5.88 -1.90 28.02
N GLU A 32 -5.05 -0.92 27.80
CA GLU A 32 -5.21 0.09 26.72
C GLU A 32 -5.06 -0.52 25.33
N SER A 33 -4.02 -1.34 25.07
CA SER A 33 -3.84 -2.05 23.80
C SER A 33 -5.00 -3.02 23.52
N ALA A 34 -5.43 -3.78 24.56
CA ALA A 34 -6.59 -4.68 24.46
C ALA A 34 -7.88 -3.92 24.08
N LYS A 35 -8.07 -2.72 24.63
CA LYS A 35 -9.20 -1.85 24.28
C LYS A 35 -9.13 -1.43 22.80
N TRP A 36 -7.97 -0.97 22.33
CA TRP A 36 -7.81 -0.56 20.95
C TRP A 36 -7.89 -1.72 19.96
N ARG A 37 -7.56 -2.93 20.35
CA ARG A 37 -7.75 -4.12 19.51
C ARG A 37 -9.20 -4.32 19.09
N THR A 38 -10.16 -3.97 19.95
CA THR A 38 -11.59 -4.15 19.70
C THR A 38 -12.33 -2.86 19.31
N ALA A 39 -11.70 -1.70 19.46
CA ALA A 39 -12.29 -0.42 19.07
C ALA A 39 -12.51 -0.36 17.56
N THR A 40 -13.73 0.02 17.14
CA THR A 40 -14.17 0.12 15.76
C THR A 40 -14.11 1.53 15.19
N SER A 41 -13.80 2.53 16.03
CA SER A 41 -13.59 3.94 15.66
C SER A 41 -12.77 4.66 16.74
N VAL A 42 -12.35 5.88 16.43
CA VAL A 42 -11.71 6.77 17.42
C VAL A 42 -12.62 7.05 18.61
N GLU A 43 -13.91 7.29 18.38
CA GLU A 43 -14.89 7.59 19.43
C GLU A 43 -15.10 6.39 20.35
N ASP A 44 -15.20 5.18 19.79
CA ASP A 44 -15.35 3.93 20.54
C ASP A 44 -14.12 3.66 21.43
N GLY A 45 -12.92 3.97 20.93
CA GLY A 45 -11.65 3.91 21.67
C GLY A 45 -11.43 5.02 22.71
N GLY A 46 -12.29 6.03 22.79
CA GLY A 46 -12.21 7.12 23.77
C GLY A 46 -11.61 8.44 23.26
N GLY A 47 -11.52 8.60 21.95
CA GLY A 47 -11.11 9.83 21.28
C GLY A 47 -9.65 9.82 20.80
N MET A 48 -9.32 10.81 19.97
CA MET A 48 -7.99 10.90 19.32
C MET A 48 -6.84 11.03 20.33
N ASP A 49 -7.01 11.79 21.40
CA ASP A 49 -5.95 11.95 22.42
C ASP A 49 -5.65 10.60 23.12
N ALA A 50 -6.67 9.79 23.36
CA ALA A 50 -6.51 8.45 23.92
C ALA A 50 -5.80 7.51 22.91
N LEU A 51 -6.16 7.59 21.62
CA LEU A 51 -5.49 6.83 20.56
C LEU A 51 -4.02 7.17 20.45
N VAL A 52 -3.68 8.47 20.40
CA VAL A 52 -2.29 8.94 20.33
C VAL A 52 -1.49 8.47 21.56
N SER A 53 -2.06 8.60 22.75
CA SER A 53 -1.40 8.16 23.99
C SER A 53 -1.11 6.68 24.02
N ALA A 54 -2.10 5.84 23.61
CA ALA A 54 -1.95 4.40 23.54
C ALA A 54 -0.93 3.98 22.47
N ALA A 55 -0.99 4.59 21.29
CA ALA A 55 -0.06 4.33 20.20
C ALA A 55 1.39 4.71 20.57
N GLN A 56 1.59 5.84 21.27
CA GLN A 56 2.91 6.21 21.77
C GLN A 56 3.43 5.25 22.84
N ALA A 57 2.55 4.65 23.63
CA ALA A 57 2.94 3.61 24.60
C ALA A 57 3.31 2.27 23.93
N GLU A 58 2.70 1.92 22.81
CA GLU A 58 3.09 0.76 21.98
C GLU A 58 4.38 1.05 21.20
N GLY A 59 4.55 2.25 20.69
CA GLY A 59 5.80 2.85 20.20
C GLY A 59 6.32 2.38 18.85
N THR A 60 5.72 1.37 18.22
CA THR A 60 6.25 0.77 16.98
C THR A 60 5.13 0.46 16.00
N LEU A 61 5.37 0.74 14.70
CA LEU A 61 4.53 0.32 13.57
C LEU A 61 5.28 -0.71 12.73
N ASN A 62 4.71 -1.90 12.58
CA ASN A 62 5.23 -2.95 11.70
C ASN A 62 4.45 -2.98 10.39
N VAL A 63 5.12 -2.72 9.28
CA VAL A 63 4.56 -2.73 7.92
C VAL A 63 5.47 -3.49 6.97
N MET A 64 4.96 -3.82 5.78
CA MET A 64 5.71 -4.50 4.73
C MET A 64 5.40 -3.89 3.37
N GLY A 65 6.44 -3.72 2.53
CA GLY A 65 6.29 -3.34 1.14
C GLY A 65 5.97 -1.86 0.91
N LEU A 66 6.02 -1.01 1.93
CA LEU A 66 5.86 0.43 1.77
C LEU A 66 7.19 1.04 1.32
N TYR A 67 7.57 0.78 0.05
CA TYR A 67 8.85 1.25 -0.48
C TYR A 67 8.92 2.77 -0.48
N PRO A 68 10.02 3.39 0.02
CA PRO A 68 10.12 4.85 0.14
C PRO A 68 9.93 5.61 -1.16
N ASP A 69 10.32 5.01 -2.29
CA ASP A 69 10.22 5.54 -3.64
C ASP A 69 8.94 5.11 -4.38
N TRP A 70 7.97 4.52 -3.67
CA TRP A 70 6.67 4.18 -4.20
C TRP A 70 5.60 5.08 -3.56
N ALA A 71 4.80 5.77 -4.38
CA ALA A 71 3.67 6.61 -3.93
C ALA A 71 4.02 7.62 -2.80
N ASN A 72 5.30 8.03 -2.69
CA ASN A 72 5.83 8.86 -1.61
C ASN A 72 5.68 8.26 -0.20
N TYR A 73 5.70 6.92 -0.07
CA TYR A 73 5.65 6.28 1.26
C TYR A 73 6.78 6.73 2.18
N GLY A 74 7.99 7.00 1.63
CA GLY A 74 9.07 7.57 2.44
C GLY A 74 8.63 8.82 3.18
N GLY A 75 8.06 9.79 2.46
CA GLY A 75 7.56 11.03 3.06
C GLY A 75 6.37 10.82 4.00
N LEU A 76 5.52 9.82 3.75
CA LEU A 76 4.37 9.50 4.61
C LEU A 76 4.82 8.86 5.93
N LEU A 77 5.75 7.89 5.88
CA LEU A 77 6.31 7.21 7.05
C LEU A 77 7.11 8.18 7.94
N ASP A 78 7.95 9.02 7.31
CA ASP A 78 8.75 10.03 8.01
C ASP A 78 7.85 11.03 8.75
N ALA A 79 6.81 11.55 8.07
CA ALA A 79 5.88 12.50 8.68
C ALA A 79 5.09 11.88 9.85
N PHE A 80 4.67 10.63 9.74
CA PHE A 80 4.02 9.91 10.83
C PHE A 80 4.95 9.72 12.03
N SER A 81 6.16 9.22 11.79
CA SER A 81 7.18 9.01 12.82
C SER A 81 7.55 10.31 13.51
N GLU A 82 7.78 11.40 12.76
CA GLU A 82 8.11 12.72 13.31
C GLU A 82 6.95 13.28 14.14
N LYS A 83 5.72 13.15 13.66
CA LYS A 83 4.52 13.70 14.32
C LYS A 83 4.19 13.00 15.63
N TYR A 84 4.31 11.69 15.68
CA TYR A 84 3.82 10.89 16.80
C TYR A 84 4.93 10.26 17.65
N GLY A 85 6.19 10.30 17.20
CA GLY A 85 7.34 9.69 17.90
C GLY A 85 7.32 8.16 17.89
N ILE A 86 6.72 7.55 16.86
CA ILE A 86 6.57 6.11 16.69
C ILE A 86 7.68 5.59 15.77
N GLU A 87 8.34 4.50 16.16
CA GLU A 87 9.34 3.81 15.35
C GLU A 87 8.66 3.03 14.22
N ILE A 88 9.26 3.05 13.03
CA ILE A 88 8.74 2.34 11.86
C ILE A 88 9.62 1.14 11.54
N ASN A 89 9.06 -0.06 11.60
CA ASN A 89 9.64 -1.30 11.09
C ASN A 89 9.00 -1.64 9.75
N ASN A 90 9.64 -1.24 8.66
CA ASN A 90 9.16 -1.49 7.30
C ASN A 90 10.00 -2.59 6.64
N ASP A 91 9.43 -3.78 6.45
CA ASP A 91 10.07 -4.90 5.75
C ASP A 91 9.95 -4.68 4.24
N THR A 92 11.03 -4.25 3.60
CA THR A 92 11.10 -4.01 2.14
C THR A 92 11.77 -5.15 1.37
N SER A 93 11.98 -6.31 1.99
CA SER A 93 12.56 -7.48 1.33
C SER A 93 11.61 -8.12 0.30
N SER A 94 10.32 -7.94 0.49
CA SER A 94 9.22 -8.28 -0.42
C SER A 94 8.03 -7.38 -0.08
N GLY A 95 6.99 -7.34 -0.89
CA GLY A 95 5.90 -6.42 -0.62
C GLY A 95 4.70 -6.58 -1.55
N SER A 96 4.60 -7.70 -2.29
CA SER A 96 3.37 -7.98 -3.02
C SER A 96 2.18 -8.13 -2.04
N SER A 97 0.96 -7.93 -2.52
CA SER A 97 -0.24 -8.14 -1.72
C SER A 97 -0.26 -9.54 -1.09
N GLN A 98 0.16 -10.55 -1.84
CA GLN A 98 0.22 -11.93 -1.35
C GLN A 98 1.29 -12.12 -0.27
N ASP A 99 2.44 -11.43 -0.36
CA ASP A 99 3.50 -11.51 0.66
C ASP A 99 3.03 -10.94 1.98
N GLN A 100 2.31 -9.82 1.97
CA GLN A 100 1.72 -9.21 3.17
C GLN A 100 0.72 -10.17 3.84
N ILE A 101 -0.17 -10.79 3.07
CA ILE A 101 -1.12 -11.80 3.58
C ILE A 101 -0.38 -13.00 4.18
N ASN A 102 0.63 -13.50 3.48
CA ASN A 102 1.45 -14.61 3.96
C ASN A 102 2.19 -14.24 5.25
N ALA A 103 2.69 -13.00 5.35
CA ALA A 103 3.37 -12.51 6.56
C ALA A 103 2.42 -12.48 7.76
N VAL A 104 1.19 -11.95 7.60
CA VAL A 104 0.17 -11.95 8.66
C VAL A 104 -0.15 -13.38 9.11
N LYS A 105 -0.42 -14.29 8.17
CA LYS A 105 -0.75 -15.69 8.48
C LYS A 105 0.40 -16.43 9.20
N ASN A 106 1.64 -16.24 8.73
CA ASN A 106 2.80 -16.96 9.25
C ASN A 106 3.32 -16.37 10.57
N ARG A 107 3.03 -15.09 10.85
CA ARG A 107 3.50 -14.36 12.03
C ARG A 107 2.38 -14.11 13.05
N GLN A 108 1.23 -14.78 12.91
CA GLN A 108 0.10 -14.63 13.83
C GLN A 108 0.51 -14.84 15.29
N GLY A 109 0.10 -13.94 16.19
CA GLY A 109 0.45 -13.98 17.62
C GLY A 109 1.92 -13.64 17.93
N GLN A 110 2.70 -13.15 16.96
CA GLN A 110 4.09 -12.74 17.16
C GLN A 110 4.21 -11.22 17.16
N ASP A 111 5.11 -10.67 17.96
CA ASP A 111 5.41 -9.22 17.99
C ASP A 111 5.96 -8.69 16.64
N SER A 112 6.44 -9.59 15.77
CA SER A 112 6.93 -9.27 14.43
C SER A 112 5.85 -9.35 13.34
N SER A 113 4.59 -9.61 13.69
CA SER A 113 3.49 -9.58 12.74
C SER A 113 3.25 -8.16 12.23
N LEU A 114 2.57 -8.03 11.10
CA LEU A 114 2.23 -6.71 10.55
C LEU A 114 1.09 -6.09 11.35
N ASP A 115 1.15 -4.80 11.56
CA ASP A 115 0.06 -4.01 12.15
C ASP A 115 -0.98 -3.60 11.09
N TYR A 116 -0.52 -3.39 9.87
CA TYR A 116 -1.28 -2.80 8.79
C TYR A 116 -0.93 -3.47 7.46
N LEU A 117 -1.90 -3.55 6.58
CA LEU A 117 -1.76 -4.06 5.22
C LEU A 117 -2.15 -2.98 4.20
N ASP A 118 -1.34 -2.89 3.16
CA ASP A 118 -1.57 -2.09 1.96
C ASP A 118 -1.59 -3.04 0.77
N THR A 119 -2.76 -3.44 0.36
CA THR A 119 -2.94 -4.48 -0.66
C THR A 119 -3.89 -4.02 -1.76
N GLY A 120 -3.77 -4.62 -2.94
CA GLY A 120 -4.81 -4.46 -3.95
C GLY A 120 -6.18 -4.85 -3.38
N GLU A 121 -7.23 -4.18 -3.83
CA GLU A 121 -8.59 -4.34 -3.29
C GLU A 121 -9.07 -5.80 -3.26
N SER A 122 -8.80 -6.57 -4.30
CA SER A 122 -9.19 -8.00 -4.34
C SER A 122 -8.53 -8.85 -3.24
N PHE A 123 -7.30 -8.50 -2.86
CA PHE A 123 -6.60 -9.15 -1.76
C PHE A 123 -7.15 -8.73 -0.39
N ALA A 124 -7.56 -7.47 -0.24
CA ALA A 124 -8.22 -7.00 0.98
C ALA A 124 -9.57 -7.69 1.19
N VAL A 125 -10.34 -7.87 0.12
CA VAL A 125 -11.60 -8.63 0.16
C VAL A 125 -11.36 -10.08 0.58
N ALA A 126 -10.41 -10.78 -0.06
CA ALA A 126 -10.07 -12.15 0.33
C ALA A 126 -9.59 -12.25 1.78
N SER A 127 -8.86 -11.24 2.26
CA SER A 127 -8.41 -11.17 3.65
C SER A 127 -9.56 -10.93 4.63
N THR A 128 -10.61 -10.21 4.22
CA THR A 128 -11.86 -10.06 5.01
C THR A 128 -12.57 -11.40 5.15
N ASP A 129 -12.74 -12.16 4.06
CA ASP A 129 -13.37 -13.47 4.07
C ASP A 129 -12.61 -14.49 4.94
N GLU A 130 -11.29 -14.30 5.08
CA GLU A 130 -10.44 -15.11 5.96
C GLU A 130 -10.32 -14.56 7.40
N GLU A 131 -11.08 -13.53 7.76
CA GLU A 131 -11.08 -12.88 9.10
C GLU A 131 -9.70 -12.33 9.53
N LEU A 132 -8.85 -11.94 8.58
CA LEU A 132 -7.52 -11.40 8.86
C LEU A 132 -7.53 -9.90 9.15
N LEU A 133 -8.61 -9.18 8.86
CA LEU A 133 -8.72 -7.74 8.97
C LEU A 133 -9.63 -7.33 10.12
N ALA A 134 -9.23 -6.29 10.86
CA ALA A 134 -10.05 -5.69 11.90
C ALA A 134 -11.08 -4.73 11.30
N THR A 135 -12.29 -4.74 11.84
CA THR A 135 -13.25 -3.65 11.59
C THR A 135 -12.77 -2.38 12.29
N TYR A 136 -12.48 -1.33 11.52
CA TYR A 136 -12.13 -0.01 12.05
C TYR A 136 -12.45 1.08 11.03
N THR A 137 -13.28 2.03 11.42
CA THR A 137 -13.75 3.13 10.57
C THR A 137 -12.96 4.40 10.86
N PRO A 138 -12.08 4.87 9.94
CA PRO A 138 -11.39 6.13 10.11
C PRO A 138 -12.39 7.30 10.09
N GLN A 139 -12.06 8.40 10.80
CA GLN A 139 -12.96 9.56 10.97
C GLN A 139 -13.42 10.17 9.64
N THR A 140 -12.59 10.07 8.61
CA THR A 140 -12.86 10.62 7.28
C THR A 140 -13.43 9.59 6.29
N ALA A 141 -13.82 8.39 6.74
CA ALA A 141 -14.39 7.36 5.87
C ALA A 141 -15.68 7.80 5.13
N GLY A 142 -16.38 8.80 5.67
CA GLY A 142 -17.55 9.40 5.02
C GLY A 142 -17.23 10.16 3.73
N ASP A 143 -15.98 10.55 3.52
CA ASP A 143 -15.51 11.25 2.33
C ASP A 143 -15.25 10.32 1.13
N LEU A 144 -15.20 9.00 1.40
CA LEU A 144 -14.96 8.00 0.36
C LEU A 144 -16.29 7.58 -0.30
N PRO A 145 -16.32 7.42 -1.63
CA PRO A 145 -17.41 6.76 -2.32
C PRO A 145 -17.72 5.37 -1.76
N GLU A 146 -18.98 4.92 -1.91
CA GLU A 146 -19.40 3.62 -1.33
C GLU A 146 -18.72 2.41 -1.95
N ASP A 147 -18.30 2.51 -3.20
CA ASP A 147 -17.54 1.47 -3.92
C ASP A 147 -16.04 1.48 -3.62
N MET A 148 -15.56 2.42 -2.81
CA MET A 148 -14.17 2.54 -2.38
C MET A 148 -13.93 2.08 -0.94
N LYS A 149 -14.87 1.36 -0.33
CA LYS A 149 -14.76 0.87 1.05
C LYS A 149 -15.57 -0.41 1.24
N SER A 150 -15.16 -1.24 2.20
CA SER A 150 -15.93 -2.42 2.58
C SER A 150 -17.19 -2.03 3.37
N ALA A 151 -18.26 -2.80 3.19
CA ALA A 151 -19.51 -2.56 3.90
C ALA A 151 -19.41 -2.83 5.42
N ASP A 152 -18.45 -3.66 5.84
CA ASP A 152 -18.19 -4.03 7.23
C ASP A 152 -17.03 -3.25 7.89
N GLY A 153 -16.44 -2.30 7.16
CA GLY A 153 -15.40 -1.43 7.68
C GLY A 153 -14.04 -2.09 7.87
N THR A 154 -13.74 -3.16 7.13
CA THR A 154 -12.46 -3.88 7.21
C THR A 154 -11.37 -3.30 6.32
N TRP A 155 -11.72 -2.61 5.24
CA TRP A 155 -10.77 -1.96 4.34
C TRP A 155 -11.34 -0.70 3.68
N TYR A 156 -10.44 0.20 3.27
CA TYR A 156 -10.74 1.47 2.62
C TYR A 156 -9.70 1.76 1.54
N ASN A 157 -10.13 2.12 0.33
CA ASN A 157 -9.22 2.52 -0.74
C ASN A 157 -8.62 3.89 -0.45
N HIS A 158 -7.29 3.97 -0.36
CA HIS A 158 -6.60 5.20 0.08
C HIS A 158 -5.78 5.86 -1.03
N LEU A 159 -5.35 5.09 -2.02
CA LEU A 159 -4.62 5.59 -3.19
C LEU A 159 -4.95 4.74 -4.42
N GLY A 160 -4.85 5.34 -5.59
CA GLY A 160 -5.06 4.65 -6.84
C GLY A 160 -4.26 5.24 -7.99
N GLY A 161 -4.28 4.53 -9.11
CA GLY A 161 -3.64 4.92 -10.35
C GLY A 161 -4.28 4.27 -11.57
N THR A 162 -3.77 4.65 -12.73
CA THR A 162 -4.19 4.15 -14.03
C THR A 162 -3.01 3.45 -14.69
N VAL A 163 -3.27 2.35 -15.42
CA VAL A 163 -2.20 1.65 -16.18
C VAL A 163 -1.66 2.57 -17.26
N GLY A 164 -0.34 2.75 -17.28
CA GLY A 164 0.41 3.58 -18.20
C GLY A 164 1.54 2.83 -18.89
N ILE A 165 2.11 3.47 -19.90
CA ILE A 165 3.35 3.09 -20.58
C ILE A 165 4.41 4.14 -20.24
N GLY A 166 5.50 3.70 -19.62
CA GLY A 166 6.71 4.50 -19.44
C GLY A 166 7.71 4.19 -20.54
N CYS A 167 8.41 5.21 -21.03
CA CYS A 167 9.37 5.07 -22.12
C CYS A 167 10.55 6.01 -21.96
N ASP A 168 11.77 5.51 -22.17
CA ASP A 168 12.99 6.34 -22.25
C ASP A 168 13.14 6.89 -23.66
N ASP A 169 12.81 8.17 -23.88
CA ASP A 169 12.90 8.87 -25.15
C ASP A 169 14.33 8.96 -25.72
N LYS A 170 15.37 8.71 -24.90
CA LYS A 170 16.75 8.64 -25.38
C LYS A 170 17.15 7.27 -25.89
N ALA A 171 16.54 6.21 -25.34
CA ALA A 171 16.79 4.83 -25.75
C ALA A 171 15.86 4.37 -26.88
N ILE A 172 14.73 5.04 -27.04
CA ILE A 172 13.64 4.69 -27.97
C ILE A 172 13.32 5.90 -28.84
N ASP A 173 13.62 5.85 -30.15
CA ASP A 173 13.39 6.95 -31.09
C ASP A 173 11.93 7.37 -31.20
N GLU A 174 10.99 6.45 -31.03
CA GLU A 174 9.55 6.68 -31.06
C GLU A 174 8.88 5.83 -29.97
N CYS A 175 8.44 6.47 -28.90
CA CYS A 175 7.79 5.83 -27.78
C CYS A 175 6.39 5.32 -28.13
N PRO A 176 5.98 4.12 -27.64
CA PRO A 176 4.66 3.59 -27.89
C PRO A 176 3.58 4.38 -27.14
N THR A 177 2.40 4.51 -27.74
CA THR A 177 1.24 5.21 -27.18
C THR A 177 0.02 4.31 -27.01
N SER A 178 0.15 3.04 -27.39
CA SER A 178 -0.91 2.04 -27.34
C SER A 178 -0.35 0.64 -27.09
N PHE A 179 -1.18 -0.30 -26.65
CA PHE A 179 -0.82 -1.71 -26.61
C PHE A 179 -0.54 -2.26 -28.01
N ALA A 180 -1.26 -1.75 -29.02
CA ALA A 180 -1.01 -2.17 -30.42
C ALA A 180 0.40 -1.82 -30.87
N ASP A 181 0.92 -0.64 -30.52
CA ASP A 181 2.28 -0.21 -30.87
C ASP A 181 3.34 -1.13 -30.30
N LEU A 182 3.15 -1.63 -29.05
CA LEU A 182 4.13 -2.50 -28.37
C LEU A 182 4.42 -3.80 -29.12
N LEU A 183 3.56 -4.23 -30.05
CA LEU A 183 3.79 -5.40 -30.90
C LEU A 183 4.70 -5.10 -32.11
N ASP A 184 5.06 -3.82 -32.36
CA ASP A 184 5.99 -3.48 -33.44
C ASP A 184 7.36 -4.14 -33.22
N PRO A 185 7.93 -4.82 -34.24
CA PRO A 185 9.26 -5.41 -34.15
C PRO A 185 10.42 -4.47 -33.72
N LYS A 186 10.23 -3.15 -33.86
CA LYS A 186 11.20 -2.14 -33.40
C LYS A 186 11.42 -2.18 -31.88
N TYR A 187 10.45 -2.72 -31.12
CA TYR A 187 10.55 -2.86 -29.64
C TYR A 187 11.03 -4.22 -29.17
N LYS A 188 11.63 -5.02 -30.06
CA LYS A 188 12.17 -6.32 -29.70
C LYS A 188 13.18 -6.22 -28.55
N GLY A 189 12.92 -6.99 -27.48
CA GLY A 189 13.76 -7.03 -26.28
C GLY A 189 13.73 -5.74 -25.43
N LYS A 190 12.61 -5.00 -25.43
CA LYS A 190 12.54 -3.68 -24.79
C LYS A 190 11.39 -3.47 -23.84
N VAL A 191 10.34 -4.32 -23.83
CA VAL A 191 9.13 -4.16 -23.02
C VAL A 191 9.22 -5.01 -21.75
N ALA A 192 9.00 -4.40 -20.60
CA ALA A 192 9.06 -5.07 -19.29
C ALA A 192 7.78 -4.88 -18.47
N LEU A 193 7.50 -5.86 -17.59
CA LEU A 193 6.43 -5.84 -16.60
C LEU A 193 7.01 -5.62 -15.19
N PRO A 194 6.21 -5.13 -14.21
CA PRO A 194 6.66 -4.92 -12.83
C PRO A 194 6.68 -6.21 -11.99
N GLY A 195 6.60 -7.38 -12.61
CA GLY A 195 6.61 -8.69 -11.96
C GLY A 195 5.57 -9.65 -12.53
N ASP A 196 5.37 -10.79 -11.82
CA ASP A 196 4.40 -11.81 -12.23
C ASP A 196 2.96 -11.32 -12.02
N PRO A 197 2.13 -11.25 -13.09
CA PRO A 197 0.74 -10.81 -12.99
C PRO A 197 -0.16 -11.67 -12.10
N THR A 198 0.23 -12.90 -11.81
CA THR A 198 -0.55 -13.82 -10.95
C THR A 198 -0.37 -13.55 -9.46
N THR A 199 0.61 -12.75 -9.07
CA THR A 199 0.99 -12.52 -7.67
C THR A 199 0.82 -11.09 -7.18
N GLY A 200 0.63 -10.12 -8.10
CA GLY A 200 0.53 -8.70 -7.75
C GLY A 200 -0.52 -7.93 -8.54
N GLU A 201 -1.09 -6.90 -7.92
CA GLU A 201 -2.15 -6.08 -8.50
C GLU A 201 -1.71 -5.36 -9.77
N SER A 202 -0.49 -4.79 -9.79
CA SER A 202 0.02 -4.04 -10.96
C SER A 202 0.04 -4.90 -12.22
N GLY A 203 0.62 -6.10 -12.14
CA GLY A 203 0.67 -7.03 -13.26
C GLY A 203 -0.71 -7.48 -13.70
N PHE A 204 -1.59 -7.82 -12.77
CA PHE A 204 -2.97 -8.23 -13.05
C PHE A 204 -3.74 -7.15 -13.82
N MET A 205 -3.65 -5.89 -13.37
CA MET A 205 -4.33 -4.78 -14.02
C MET A 205 -3.74 -4.41 -15.38
N ILE A 206 -2.45 -4.63 -15.59
CA ILE A 206 -1.83 -4.48 -16.90
C ILE A 206 -2.40 -5.49 -17.90
N VAL A 207 -2.63 -6.74 -17.48
CA VAL A 207 -3.28 -7.75 -18.33
C VAL A 207 -4.74 -7.39 -18.62
N TYR A 208 -5.45 -6.79 -17.66
CA TYR A 208 -6.79 -6.25 -17.89
C TYR A 208 -6.79 -5.11 -18.92
N ALA A 209 -5.88 -4.15 -18.79
CA ALA A 209 -5.76 -3.05 -19.75
C ALA A 209 -5.49 -3.59 -21.17
N ALA A 210 -4.59 -4.56 -21.29
CA ALA A 210 -4.33 -5.25 -22.56
C ALA A 210 -5.56 -6.01 -23.07
N ALA A 211 -6.39 -6.60 -22.20
CA ALA A 211 -7.64 -7.26 -22.59
C ALA A 211 -8.61 -6.25 -23.21
N LEU A 212 -8.83 -5.10 -22.58
CA LEU A 212 -9.69 -4.04 -23.12
C LEU A 212 -9.17 -3.54 -24.47
N ALA A 213 -7.86 -3.37 -24.63
CA ALA A 213 -7.22 -2.96 -25.89
C ALA A 213 -7.40 -4.00 -27.01
N ASN A 214 -7.65 -5.27 -26.68
CA ASN A 214 -7.73 -6.39 -27.62
C ASN A 214 -9.14 -7.00 -27.74
N GLY A 215 -10.18 -6.24 -27.40
CA GLY A 215 -11.58 -6.62 -27.58
C GLY A 215 -12.15 -7.50 -26.47
N GLY A 216 -11.45 -7.62 -25.35
CA GLY A 216 -11.95 -8.19 -24.09
C GLY A 216 -12.87 -7.21 -23.35
N SER A 217 -13.17 -7.55 -22.10
CA SER A 217 -14.01 -6.73 -21.22
C SER A 217 -13.62 -6.92 -19.77
N LEU A 218 -14.27 -6.22 -18.85
CA LEU A 218 -14.09 -6.46 -17.42
C LEU A 218 -14.54 -7.87 -16.96
N ASP A 219 -15.30 -8.58 -17.80
CA ASP A 219 -15.72 -9.98 -17.59
C ASP A 219 -14.89 -10.99 -18.39
N ASP A 220 -13.90 -10.54 -19.20
CA ASP A 220 -13.09 -11.39 -20.07
C ASP A 220 -11.65 -10.86 -20.21
N ILE A 221 -10.74 -11.39 -19.40
CA ILE A 221 -9.30 -11.07 -19.42
C ILE A 221 -8.51 -11.89 -20.45
N GLN A 222 -9.08 -12.97 -21.02
CA GLN A 222 -8.35 -13.89 -21.91
C GLN A 222 -7.69 -13.19 -23.11
N PRO A 223 -8.31 -12.18 -23.78
CA PRO A 223 -7.65 -11.44 -24.85
C PRO A 223 -6.36 -10.72 -24.41
N GLY A 224 -6.26 -10.31 -23.14
CA GLY A 224 -5.04 -9.75 -22.57
C GLY A 224 -3.94 -10.78 -22.38
N ILE A 225 -4.28 -11.99 -21.92
CA ILE A 225 -3.34 -13.12 -21.82
C ILE A 225 -2.83 -13.50 -23.23
N ASP A 226 -3.71 -13.58 -24.21
CA ASP A 226 -3.36 -13.89 -25.60
C ASP A 226 -2.50 -12.79 -26.25
N TYR A 227 -2.71 -11.53 -25.83
CA TYR A 227 -1.86 -10.42 -26.24
C TYR A 227 -0.44 -10.57 -25.69
N PHE A 228 -0.26 -10.86 -24.40
CA PHE A 228 1.06 -11.07 -23.81
C PHE A 228 1.77 -12.31 -24.35
N ALA A 229 1.03 -13.36 -24.72
CA ALA A 229 1.60 -14.49 -25.46
C ALA A 229 2.23 -14.03 -26.78
N LYS A 230 1.52 -13.20 -27.57
CA LYS A 230 2.06 -12.63 -28.83
C LYS A 230 3.26 -11.72 -28.58
N LEU A 231 3.21 -10.90 -27.50
CA LEU A 231 4.32 -10.02 -27.13
C LEU A 231 5.56 -10.80 -26.73
N SER A 232 5.40 -11.93 -26.03
CA SER A 232 6.47 -12.87 -25.70
C SER A 232 7.01 -13.57 -26.94
N ASP A 233 6.13 -14.12 -27.79
CA ASP A 233 6.50 -14.83 -29.03
C ASP A 233 7.26 -13.94 -30.02
N SER A 234 6.92 -12.63 -30.10
CA SER A 234 7.64 -11.66 -30.90
C SER A 234 9.04 -11.34 -30.36
N GLY A 235 9.28 -11.69 -29.10
CA GLY A 235 10.48 -11.36 -28.35
C GLY A 235 10.55 -9.89 -27.92
N ASN A 236 9.44 -9.17 -27.93
CA ASN A 236 9.37 -7.77 -27.45
C ASN A 236 9.35 -7.73 -25.92
N LEU A 237 8.65 -8.68 -25.27
CA LEU A 237 8.63 -8.82 -23.83
C LEU A 237 9.96 -9.39 -23.33
N ILE A 238 10.54 -8.79 -22.29
CA ILE A 238 11.75 -9.26 -21.62
C ILE A 238 11.43 -9.79 -20.22
N PRO A 239 12.21 -10.77 -19.71
CA PRO A 239 11.98 -11.36 -18.40
C PRO A 239 12.41 -10.48 -17.23
N SER A 240 13.15 -9.38 -17.49
CA SER A 240 13.60 -8.46 -16.45
C SER A 240 12.42 -7.73 -15.83
N GLU A 241 12.37 -7.72 -14.51
CA GLU A 241 11.37 -6.97 -13.78
C GLU A 241 11.63 -5.45 -13.89
N ALA A 242 10.59 -4.70 -14.21
CA ALA A 242 10.65 -3.25 -14.30
C ALA A 242 10.60 -2.61 -12.91
N VAL A 243 11.73 -2.08 -12.49
CA VAL A 243 11.89 -1.27 -11.28
C VAL A 243 12.64 0.02 -11.62
N ALA A 244 12.61 1.03 -10.73
CA ALA A 244 13.28 2.30 -10.98
C ALA A 244 14.76 2.14 -11.37
N GLY A 245 15.46 1.20 -10.75
CA GLY A 245 16.88 0.92 -11.05
C GLY A 245 17.12 0.35 -12.46
N THR A 246 16.25 -0.52 -12.98
CA THR A 246 16.38 -1.09 -14.33
C THR A 246 16.02 -0.07 -15.42
N VAL A 247 15.12 0.87 -15.10
CA VAL A 247 14.85 2.02 -15.97
C VAL A 247 16.05 2.96 -16.00
N GLU A 248 16.61 3.31 -14.83
CA GLU A 248 17.79 4.18 -14.73
C GLU A 248 18.99 3.63 -15.49
N THR A 249 19.20 2.32 -15.47
CA THR A 249 20.32 1.67 -16.19
C THR A 249 20.03 1.43 -17.67
N GLY A 250 18.80 1.67 -18.14
CA GLY A 250 18.36 1.40 -19.52
C GLY A 250 18.12 -0.08 -19.83
N GLU A 251 18.07 -0.94 -18.80
CA GLU A 251 17.76 -2.37 -18.97
C GLU A 251 16.29 -2.57 -19.39
N THR A 252 15.38 -1.74 -18.86
CA THR A 252 13.94 -1.77 -19.15
C THR A 252 13.47 -0.43 -19.75
N PRO A 253 13.79 -0.14 -21.02
CA PRO A 253 13.53 1.18 -21.61
C PRO A 253 12.03 1.45 -21.92
N ILE A 254 11.21 0.41 -21.99
CA ILE A 254 9.75 0.52 -22.09
C ILE A 254 9.13 -0.32 -20.98
N VAL A 255 8.27 0.30 -20.18
CA VAL A 255 7.70 -0.29 -18.98
C VAL A 255 6.18 -0.11 -18.97
N LEU A 256 5.44 -1.17 -18.66
CA LEU A 256 4.04 -1.09 -18.30
C LEU A 256 3.95 -1.05 -16.76
N ASN A 257 3.30 -0.03 -16.21
CA ASN A 257 3.09 0.10 -14.76
C ASN A 257 2.00 1.15 -14.47
N TRP A 258 1.76 1.42 -13.19
CA TRP A 258 0.92 2.52 -12.75
C TRP A 258 1.50 3.88 -13.19
N ASP A 259 0.66 4.77 -13.66
CA ASP A 259 1.02 6.12 -14.10
C ASP A 259 1.78 6.91 -13.03
N TYR A 260 1.36 6.84 -11.78
CA TYR A 260 2.02 7.52 -10.68
C TYR A 260 3.45 7.02 -10.42
N LEU A 261 3.71 5.71 -10.56
CA LEU A 261 5.06 5.16 -10.44
C LEU A 261 5.95 5.63 -11.57
N LEU A 262 5.42 5.59 -12.80
CA LEU A 262 6.15 6.04 -13.98
C LEU A 262 6.52 7.53 -13.88
N LEU A 263 5.60 8.38 -13.39
CA LEU A 263 5.84 9.80 -13.15
C LEU A 263 6.87 10.04 -12.03
N GLN A 264 6.78 9.28 -10.94
CA GLN A 264 7.73 9.37 -9.85
C GLN A 264 9.13 8.93 -10.28
N TRP A 265 9.23 7.84 -11.06
CA TRP A 265 10.51 7.39 -11.61
C TRP A 265 11.08 8.46 -12.55
N ALA A 266 10.28 9.02 -13.46
CA ALA A 266 10.71 10.12 -14.32
C ALA A 266 11.33 11.29 -13.53
N ASP A 267 10.68 11.70 -12.44
CA ASP A 267 11.17 12.79 -11.58
C ASP A 267 12.49 12.43 -10.86
N ASN A 268 12.60 11.18 -10.40
CA ASN A 268 13.77 10.69 -9.65
C ASN A 268 15.04 10.50 -10.55
N ILE A 269 14.84 10.23 -11.85
CA ILE A 269 15.95 9.93 -12.77
C ILE A 269 16.26 11.04 -13.79
N LYS A 270 15.48 12.13 -13.81
CA LYS A 270 15.63 13.24 -14.77
C LYS A 270 17.06 13.82 -14.84
N ASP A 271 17.76 13.87 -13.70
CA ASP A 271 19.12 14.39 -13.60
C ASP A 271 20.20 13.33 -13.91
N LYS A 272 19.80 12.08 -14.16
CA LYS A 272 20.71 10.94 -14.40
C LYS A 272 20.93 10.63 -15.88
N GLY A 273 20.39 11.46 -16.76
CA GLY A 273 20.59 11.34 -18.20
C GLY A 273 19.54 10.51 -18.93
N VAL A 274 18.54 10.03 -18.24
CA VAL A 274 17.34 9.38 -18.79
C VAL A 274 16.28 10.44 -19.03
N ASP A 275 15.53 10.33 -20.12
CA ASP A 275 14.38 11.19 -20.42
C ASP A 275 13.15 10.30 -20.50
N PHE A 276 12.50 10.10 -19.35
CA PHE A 276 11.46 9.10 -19.19
C PHE A 276 10.09 9.76 -19.21
N THR A 277 9.28 9.39 -20.19
CA THR A 277 7.91 9.90 -20.37
C THR A 277 6.87 8.85 -20.00
N THR A 278 5.70 9.33 -19.60
CA THR A 278 4.55 8.50 -19.22
C THR A 278 3.37 8.81 -20.13
N THR A 279 2.78 7.76 -20.71
CA THR A 279 1.60 7.85 -21.58
C THR A 279 0.51 6.89 -21.09
N ILE A 280 -0.74 7.35 -21.02
CA ILE A 280 -1.89 6.46 -20.83
C ILE A 280 -2.25 5.86 -22.19
N PRO A 281 -2.30 4.50 -22.32
CA PRO A 281 -2.57 3.86 -23.60
C PRO A 281 -3.90 4.30 -24.23
N SER A 282 -3.86 4.63 -25.50
CA SER A 282 -5.02 5.18 -26.24
C SER A 282 -6.08 4.15 -26.63
N ASP A 283 -5.71 2.85 -26.61
CA ASP A 283 -6.54 1.73 -27.06
C ASP A 283 -7.14 0.90 -25.92
N GLY A 284 -6.68 1.11 -24.67
CA GLY A 284 -7.25 0.45 -23.50
C GLY A 284 -6.46 0.74 -22.23
N THR A 285 -7.17 1.02 -21.17
CA THR A 285 -6.59 1.17 -19.82
C THR A 285 -7.60 0.81 -18.75
N VAL A 286 -7.13 0.59 -17.54
CA VAL A 286 -7.93 0.41 -16.34
C VAL A 286 -7.32 1.21 -15.20
N SER A 287 -8.14 1.57 -14.22
CA SER A 287 -7.69 2.08 -12.93
C SER A 287 -7.93 1.07 -11.83
N SER A 288 -7.17 1.20 -10.77
CA SER A 288 -7.34 0.43 -9.54
C SER A 288 -6.90 1.24 -8.34
N TYR A 289 -7.38 0.82 -7.17
CA TYR A 289 -6.99 1.37 -5.89
C TYR A 289 -6.34 0.29 -5.02
N TYR A 290 -5.52 0.76 -4.07
CA TYR A 290 -5.00 -0.03 -2.98
C TYR A 290 -5.82 0.22 -1.71
N ALA A 291 -6.08 -0.86 -1.00
CA ALA A 291 -6.87 -0.87 0.21
C ALA A 291 -5.96 -0.83 1.44
N ALA A 292 -6.25 0.11 2.30
CA ALA A 292 -5.71 0.27 3.62
C ALA A 292 -6.50 -0.57 4.62
N SER A 293 -5.83 -1.42 5.39
CA SER A 293 -6.48 -2.35 6.32
C SER A 293 -5.68 -2.52 7.60
N VAL A 294 -6.36 -2.62 8.74
CA VAL A 294 -5.76 -2.98 10.03
C VAL A 294 -5.75 -4.49 10.17
N ASN A 295 -4.61 -5.09 10.54
CA ASN A 295 -4.56 -6.51 10.87
C ASN A 295 -5.39 -6.82 12.12
N ALA A 296 -6.26 -7.83 12.08
CA ALA A 296 -7.09 -8.24 13.21
C ALA A 296 -6.24 -8.66 14.43
N ASP A 297 -5.07 -9.26 14.18
CA ASP A 297 -4.10 -9.70 15.20
C ASP A 297 -2.86 -8.78 15.25
N ALA A 298 -3.05 -7.48 15.00
CA ALA A 298 -1.97 -6.50 15.03
C ALA A 298 -1.26 -6.52 16.39
N PRO A 299 0.07 -6.66 16.45
CA PRO A 299 0.81 -6.58 17.72
C PRO A 299 0.68 -5.20 18.39
N HIS A 300 0.50 -4.14 17.60
CA HIS A 300 0.36 -2.75 18.06
C HIS A 300 -0.99 -2.16 17.61
N PRO A 301 -2.11 -2.57 18.21
CA PRO A 301 -3.45 -2.26 17.70
C PRO A 301 -3.81 -0.76 17.73
N ALA A 302 -3.25 0.00 18.67
CA ALA A 302 -3.45 1.46 18.71
C ALA A 302 -2.61 2.16 17.64
N VAL A 303 -1.36 1.74 17.43
CA VAL A 303 -0.50 2.28 16.35
C VAL A 303 -1.11 1.99 14.99
N ALA A 304 -1.62 0.78 14.75
CA ALA A 304 -2.26 0.40 13.48
C ALA A 304 -3.44 1.33 13.14
N ARG A 305 -4.27 1.64 14.13
CA ARG A 305 -5.43 2.54 13.96
C ARG A 305 -5.01 3.99 13.80
N LEU A 306 -4.01 4.45 14.56
CA LEU A 306 -3.47 5.80 14.41
C LEU A 306 -2.82 5.98 13.03
N TRP A 307 -2.12 4.97 12.52
CA TRP A 307 -1.59 4.98 11.16
C TRP A 307 -2.71 5.08 10.12
N GLN A 308 -3.80 4.32 10.27
CA GLN A 308 -4.94 4.42 9.36
C GLN A 308 -5.61 5.80 9.41
N GLU A 309 -5.79 6.41 10.61
CA GLU A 309 -6.27 7.79 10.74
C GLU A 309 -5.35 8.79 10.03
N PHE A 310 -4.02 8.61 10.17
CA PHE A 310 -3.05 9.48 9.52
C PHE A 310 -3.07 9.34 8.00
N VAL A 311 -3.10 8.11 7.47
CA VAL A 311 -3.19 7.85 6.02
C VAL A 311 -4.42 8.53 5.41
N PHE A 312 -5.56 8.50 6.09
CA PHE A 312 -6.81 9.13 5.64
C PHE A 312 -6.97 10.59 6.06
N SER A 313 -6.03 11.20 6.79
CA SER A 313 -6.06 12.63 7.08
C SER A 313 -5.76 13.47 5.82
N ASP A 314 -6.11 14.76 5.84
CA ASP A 314 -5.74 15.69 4.76
C ASP A 314 -4.21 15.75 4.55
N GLU A 315 -3.44 15.66 5.65
CA GLU A 315 -1.98 15.62 5.60
C GLU A 315 -1.48 14.36 4.88
N GLY A 316 -1.94 13.19 5.30
CA GLY A 316 -1.55 11.91 4.70
C GLY A 316 -1.93 11.81 3.22
N GLN A 317 -3.16 12.17 2.87
CA GLN A 317 -3.64 12.16 1.49
C GLN A 317 -2.90 13.17 0.59
N ASN A 318 -2.52 14.34 1.12
CA ASN A 318 -1.68 15.29 0.39
C ASN A 318 -0.23 14.82 0.25
N LEU A 319 0.31 14.03 1.18
CA LEU A 319 1.62 13.39 1.03
C LEU A 319 1.59 12.31 -0.06
N LEU A 320 0.52 11.51 -0.13
CA LEU A 320 0.29 10.56 -1.21
C LEU A 320 0.17 11.29 -2.56
N LEU A 321 -0.61 12.38 -2.63
CA LEU A 321 -0.74 13.17 -3.85
C LEU A 321 0.60 13.72 -4.36
N LYS A 322 1.55 14.06 -3.48
CA LYS A 322 2.91 14.42 -3.88
C LYS A 322 3.68 13.28 -4.56
N GLY A 323 3.29 12.04 -4.31
CA GLY A 323 3.78 10.84 -4.99
C GLY A 323 3.03 10.52 -6.29
N TYR A 324 2.29 11.49 -6.84
CA TYR A 324 1.53 11.39 -8.08
C TYR A 324 0.34 10.43 -8.06
N VAL A 325 0.01 9.80 -6.94
CA VAL A 325 -1.17 8.94 -6.83
C VAL A 325 -2.44 9.76 -6.76
N LYS A 326 -3.55 9.19 -7.20
CA LYS A 326 -4.89 9.73 -6.93
C LYS A 326 -5.31 9.32 -5.52
N PRO A 327 -5.39 10.26 -4.55
CA PRO A 327 -5.85 9.95 -3.21
C PRO A 327 -7.30 9.47 -3.20
N GLY A 328 -7.66 8.56 -2.29
CA GLY A 328 -9.04 8.10 -2.14
C GLY A 328 -10.03 9.22 -1.84
N ARG A 329 -9.60 10.23 -1.06
CA ARG A 329 -10.40 11.40 -0.66
C ARG A 329 -10.26 12.61 -1.59
N LEU A 330 -9.69 12.46 -2.79
CA LEU A 330 -9.32 13.60 -3.64
C LEU A 330 -10.49 14.56 -3.88
N GLU A 331 -11.67 14.06 -4.24
CA GLU A 331 -12.84 14.89 -4.53
C GLU A 331 -13.31 15.68 -3.31
N ALA A 332 -13.43 15.02 -2.16
CA ALA A 332 -13.81 15.69 -0.91
C ALA A 332 -12.79 16.75 -0.49
N MET A 333 -11.49 16.51 -0.70
CA MET A 333 -10.43 17.49 -0.41
C MET A 333 -10.44 18.67 -1.38
N ILE A 334 -10.82 18.46 -2.64
CA ILE A 334 -11.02 19.56 -3.62
C ILE A 334 -12.19 20.42 -3.16
N ASP A 335 -13.33 19.81 -2.83
CA ASP A 335 -14.54 20.50 -2.40
C ASP A 335 -14.32 21.29 -1.08
N ALA A 336 -13.51 20.74 -0.17
CA ALA A 336 -13.14 21.38 1.09
C ALA A 336 -12.01 22.42 0.97
N ASP A 337 -11.38 22.57 -0.23
CA ASP A 337 -10.21 23.43 -0.48
C ASP A 337 -8.99 23.07 0.40
N THR A 338 -8.82 21.78 0.76
CA THR A 338 -7.71 21.25 1.55
C THR A 338 -6.64 20.53 0.73
N VAL A 339 -6.89 20.34 -0.58
CA VAL A 339 -5.96 19.69 -1.51
C VAL A 339 -4.74 20.55 -1.80
N ASN A 340 -3.56 19.91 -1.88
CA ASN A 340 -2.33 20.56 -2.35
C ASN A 340 -2.43 20.84 -3.86
N LYS A 341 -2.69 22.12 -4.23
CA LYS A 341 -2.93 22.52 -5.62
C LYS A 341 -1.70 22.35 -6.53
N ASP A 342 -0.49 22.51 -5.97
CA ASP A 342 0.74 22.32 -6.73
C ASP A 342 0.97 20.85 -7.07
N ALA A 343 0.67 19.95 -6.15
CA ALA A 343 0.74 18.52 -6.39
C ALA A 343 -0.39 18.05 -7.33
N LEU A 344 -1.61 18.55 -7.14
CA LEU A 344 -2.74 18.25 -8.03
C LEU A 344 -2.43 18.65 -9.49
N GLY A 345 -1.81 19.82 -9.70
CA GLY A 345 -1.43 20.31 -11.03
C GLY A 345 -0.35 19.48 -11.73
N LYS A 346 0.27 18.53 -11.05
CA LYS A 346 1.25 17.60 -11.64
C LYS A 346 0.63 16.28 -12.12
N LEU A 347 -0.60 15.98 -11.71
CA LEU A 347 -1.27 14.79 -12.21
C LEU A 347 -1.60 14.96 -13.70
N PRO A 348 -1.51 13.88 -14.51
CA PRO A 348 -1.98 13.91 -15.90
C PRO A 348 -3.46 14.26 -15.94
N GLU A 349 -3.87 15.02 -16.97
CA GLU A 349 -5.29 15.35 -17.18
C GLU A 349 -6.17 14.10 -17.24
N ALA A 350 -5.67 13.02 -17.84
CA ALA A 350 -6.36 11.73 -17.89
C ALA A 350 -6.59 11.09 -16.50
N ALA A 351 -5.75 11.37 -15.52
CA ALA A 351 -5.92 10.87 -14.14
C ALA A 351 -7.00 11.64 -13.36
N THR A 352 -7.32 12.87 -13.78
CA THR A 352 -8.31 13.76 -13.14
C THR A 352 -9.59 13.93 -13.96
N SER A 353 -9.61 13.47 -15.22
CA SER A 353 -10.78 13.44 -16.10
C SER A 353 -11.69 12.23 -15.80
N GLU A 354 -12.46 11.74 -16.76
CA GLU A 354 -13.33 10.58 -16.57
C GLU A 354 -12.51 9.38 -16.05
N PRO A 355 -12.97 8.70 -14.98
CA PRO A 355 -12.25 7.56 -14.43
C PRO A 355 -12.16 6.43 -15.46
N ALA A 356 -10.97 5.86 -15.62
CA ALA A 356 -10.79 4.66 -16.43
C ALA A 356 -11.66 3.49 -15.86
N PRO A 357 -12.10 2.55 -16.70
CA PRO A 357 -12.86 1.40 -16.23
C PRO A 357 -12.17 0.71 -15.07
N GLN A 358 -12.96 0.29 -14.07
CA GLN A 358 -12.49 -0.42 -12.90
C GLN A 358 -13.27 -1.73 -12.75
N PRO A 359 -12.61 -2.90 -12.70
CA PRO A 359 -13.30 -4.15 -12.46
C PRO A 359 -13.82 -4.20 -11.03
N ASN A 360 -15.08 -4.61 -10.86
CA ASN A 360 -15.63 -4.87 -9.53
C ASN A 360 -15.06 -6.16 -8.92
N GLN A 361 -15.30 -6.39 -7.62
CA GLN A 361 -14.80 -7.53 -6.88
C GLN A 361 -15.06 -8.87 -7.58
N LYS A 362 -16.30 -9.15 -7.99
CA LYS A 362 -16.68 -10.40 -8.65
C LYS A 362 -15.92 -10.62 -9.97
N GLN A 363 -15.70 -9.55 -10.72
CA GLN A 363 -14.91 -9.57 -11.95
C GLN A 363 -13.45 -9.90 -11.63
N ARG A 364 -12.86 -9.22 -10.63
CA ARG A 364 -11.49 -9.47 -10.18
C ARG A 364 -11.28 -10.93 -9.78
N GLU A 365 -12.08 -11.47 -8.86
CA GLU A 365 -11.99 -12.87 -8.41
C GLU A 365 -12.09 -13.88 -9.57
N SER A 366 -13.08 -13.66 -10.44
CA SER A 366 -13.26 -14.52 -11.61
C SER A 366 -12.07 -14.50 -12.56
N GLN A 367 -11.56 -13.30 -12.84
CA GLN A 367 -10.50 -13.12 -13.84
C GLN A 367 -9.10 -13.42 -13.29
N GLN A 368 -8.85 -13.25 -12.00
CA GLN A 368 -7.63 -13.73 -11.35
C GLN A 368 -7.48 -15.24 -11.49
N LYS A 369 -8.59 -15.98 -11.36
CA LYS A 369 -8.56 -17.42 -11.58
C LYS A 369 -8.24 -17.78 -13.03
N VAL A 370 -8.84 -17.08 -14.00
CA VAL A 370 -8.54 -17.27 -15.44
C VAL A 370 -7.06 -16.99 -15.70
N LEU A 371 -6.53 -15.90 -15.12
CA LEU A 371 -5.12 -15.53 -15.24
C LEU A 371 -4.20 -16.60 -14.65
N ALA A 372 -4.44 -17.04 -13.42
CA ALA A 372 -3.62 -18.06 -12.75
C ALA A 372 -3.59 -19.38 -13.50
N ASP A 373 -4.73 -19.80 -14.09
CA ASP A 373 -4.84 -21.06 -14.84
C ASP A 373 -4.15 -21.02 -16.22
N ASN A 374 -3.96 -19.84 -16.82
CA ASN A 374 -3.55 -19.70 -18.21
C ASN A 374 -2.22 -18.96 -18.43
N TRP A 375 -1.80 -18.07 -17.53
CA TRP A 375 -0.64 -17.19 -17.74
C TRP A 375 0.66 -17.96 -18.03
N ALA A 376 1.05 -18.88 -17.16
CA ALA A 376 2.29 -19.66 -17.35
C ALA A 376 2.30 -20.54 -18.60
N LYS A 377 1.13 -20.88 -19.15
CA LYS A 377 1.03 -21.64 -20.41
C LYS A 377 1.17 -20.74 -21.64
N ALA A 378 0.79 -19.47 -21.49
CA ALA A 378 0.75 -18.50 -22.58
C ALA A 378 2.07 -17.73 -22.73
N VAL A 379 2.73 -17.39 -21.63
CA VAL A 379 3.86 -16.47 -21.59
C VAL A 379 5.14 -17.12 -21.03
N GLY A 380 5.03 -18.27 -20.37
CA GLY A 380 6.11 -19.01 -19.68
C GLY A 380 7.10 -19.72 -20.55
#